data_86950a5acb1ab7fe581868670a1ff602
#
_entry.id   86950a5acb1ab7fe581868670a1ff602
#
_cell.length_a   1.000
_cell.length_b   1.000
_cell.length_c   1.000
_cell.angle_alpha   90.00
_cell.angle_beta   90.00
_cell.angle_gamma   90.00
#
_symmetry.space_group_name_H-M   'P 1'
#
loop_
_entity.id
_entity.type
_entity.pdbx_description
1 polymer ?
#
loop_
_entity_poly.entity_id
_entity_poly.type
_entity_poly.pdbx_seq_one_letter_code
_entity_poly.pdbx_strand_id
1 'polypeptide(L)'
;RQHRLLARLGPDLLADPPDLDEAVRRARYRGDAMIGDVVMAQDVACGIGNVYKSETLFLERLDPFSPVGAHSDERLRGVFDRAQALMRENLRGFPRATRHAPGGSRYWVYGRSGEPCFACGAVIEMRRQGEAGRSTYFCPACQGPPRSG
;
A
#
# COMPACT_ATOMS: atom_id res chain seq x y z
N ARG A 1 22.79 15.24 14.38
CA ARG A 1 21.36 15.03 14.44
C ARG A 1 20.70 14.94 13.08
N GLN A 2 21.01 15.88 12.20
CA GLN A 2 20.51 15.80 10.84
C GLN A 2 21.00 14.54 10.14
N HIS A 3 22.23 14.19 10.40
CA HIS A 3 22.79 12.95 9.88
C HIS A 3 21.97 11.75 10.34
N ARG A 4 21.56 11.75 11.59
CA ARG A 4 20.75 10.68 12.14
C ARG A 4 19.37 10.62 11.48
N LEU A 5 18.77 11.79 11.24
CA LEU A 5 17.46 11.85 10.58
C LEU A 5 17.55 11.29 9.16
N LEU A 6 18.60 11.66 8.42
CA LEU A 6 18.77 11.15 7.05
C LEU A 6 18.99 9.64 7.06
N ALA A 7 19.73 9.12 8.05
CA ALA A 7 19.97 7.68 8.16
C ALA A 7 18.70 6.91 8.49
N ARG A 8 17.66 7.57 8.99
CA ARG A 8 16.38 6.94 9.32
C ARG A 8 15.43 6.82 8.13
N LEU A 9 15.69 7.56 7.07
CA LEU A 9 14.83 7.47 5.89
C LEU A 9 15.05 6.12 5.20
N GLY A 10 13.94 5.52 4.76
CA GLY A 10 14.00 4.31 3.98
C GLY A 10 14.37 4.59 2.53
N PRO A 11 14.55 3.53 1.74
CA PRO A 11 14.88 3.70 0.33
C PRO A 11 13.81 4.45 -0.43
N ASP A 12 14.24 5.24 -1.39
CA ASP A 12 13.35 5.92 -2.32
C ASP A 12 12.86 4.91 -3.34
N LEU A 13 11.56 4.66 -3.38
CA LEU A 13 10.99 3.69 -4.29
C LEU A 13 11.06 4.13 -5.75
N LEU A 14 11.29 5.42 -6.01
CA LEU A 14 11.48 5.91 -7.37
C LEU A 14 12.94 5.88 -7.83
N ALA A 15 13.85 5.44 -6.97
CA ALA A 15 15.22 5.20 -7.38
C ALA A 15 15.27 4.10 -8.45
N ASP A 16 16.33 4.08 -9.25
CA ASP A 16 16.43 3.11 -10.34
C ASP A 16 17.75 2.37 -10.25
N PRO A 17 17.76 1.12 -9.76
CA PRO A 17 16.60 0.38 -9.24
C PRO A 17 16.31 0.76 -7.78
N PRO A 18 15.06 0.55 -7.31
CA PRO A 18 14.76 0.75 -5.89
C PRO A 18 15.31 -0.40 -5.06
N ASP A 19 15.68 -0.10 -3.82
CA ASP A 19 16.19 -1.13 -2.91
C ASP A 19 15.02 -1.77 -2.15
N LEU A 20 14.35 -2.71 -2.80
CA LEU A 20 13.18 -3.37 -2.23
C LEU A 20 13.53 -4.24 -1.04
N ASP A 21 14.70 -4.86 -1.06
CA ASP A 21 15.12 -5.72 0.05
C ASP A 21 15.34 -4.92 1.32
N GLU A 22 15.86 -3.71 1.19
CA GLU A 22 16.04 -2.82 2.34
C GLU A 22 14.69 -2.39 2.89
N ALA A 23 13.71 -2.11 2.02
CA ALA A 23 12.36 -1.76 2.47
C ALA A 23 11.76 -2.91 3.26
N VAL A 24 11.89 -4.13 2.78
CA VAL A 24 11.39 -5.33 3.49
C VAL A 24 12.09 -5.47 4.85
N ARG A 25 13.42 -5.33 4.87
CA ARG A 25 14.18 -5.45 6.10
C ARG A 25 13.69 -4.44 7.15
N ARG A 26 13.48 -3.21 6.74
CA ARG A 26 12.99 -2.17 7.65
C ARG A 26 11.56 -2.43 8.10
N ALA A 27 10.72 -2.94 7.20
CA ALA A 27 9.34 -3.30 7.57
C ALA A 27 9.33 -4.40 8.64
N ARG A 28 10.26 -5.34 8.60
CA ARG A 28 10.33 -6.43 9.58
C ARG A 28 10.54 -5.95 11.00
N TYR A 29 11.20 -4.82 11.19
CA TYR A 29 11.36 -4.25 12.53
C TYR A 29 10.04 -3.75 13.13
N ARG A 30 8.99 -3.69 12.32
CA ARG A 30 7.67 -3.20 12.72
C ARG A 30 6.67 -4.34 12.92
N GLY A 31 7.13 -5.54 13.20
CA GLY A 31 6.38 -6.80 13.18
C GLY A 31 4.92 -6.80 13.59
N ASP A 32 4.56 -6.09 14.65
CA ASP A 32 3.17 -6.05 15.13
C ASP A 32 2.35 -4.90 14.55
N ALA A 33 2.98 -3.99 13.83
CA ALA A 33 2.29 -2.86 13.25
C ALA A 33 1.47 -3.29 12.03
N MET A 34 0.36 -2.60 11.80
CA MET A 34 -0.49 -2.87 10.64
C MET A 34 0.23 -2.51 9.35
N ILE A 35 0.09 -3.36 8.35
CA ILE A 35 0.81 -3.16 7.08
C ILE A 35 0.46 -1.83 6.43
N GLY A 36 -0.78 -1.36 6.57
CA GLY A 36 -1.17 -0.05 6.03
C GLY A 36 -0.37 1.10 6.62
N ASP A 37 -0.04 1.02 7.91
CA ASP A 37 0.80 2.03 8.55
C ASP A 37 2.26 1.90 8.12
N VAL A 38 2.73 0.67 8.03
CA VAL A 38 4.14 0.40 7.74
C VAL A 38 4.53 0.87 6.35
N VAL A 39 3.67 0.63 5.34
CA VAL A 39 4.01 1.04 3.97
C VAL A 39 4.09 2.56 3.82
N MET A 40 3.42 3.32 4.71
CA MET A 40 3.47 4.77 4.68
C MET A 40 4.59 5.36 5.54
N ALA A 41 5.27 4.53 6.32
CA ALA A 41 6.33 4.99 7.21
C ALA A 41 7.56 5.37 6.39
N GLN A 42 7.99 6.64 6.48
CA GLN A 42 9.09 7.15 5.66
C GLN A 42 10.44 6.51 6.02
N ASP A 43 10.56 5.95 7.21
CA ASP A 43 11.77 5.23 7.60
C ASP A 43 11.78 3.78 7.13
N VAL A 44 10.69 3.33 6.51
CA VAL A 44 10.61 2.02 5.87
C VAL A 44 10.86 2.15 4.38
N ALA A 45 10.11 3.04 3.73
CA ALA A 45 10.27 3.35 2.31
C ALA A 45 9.71 4.73 2.04
N CYS A 46 10.31 5.45 1.12
CA CYS A 46 9.87 6.80 0.77
C CYS A 46 9.04 6.79 -0.49
N GLY A 47 7.94 7.53 -0.46
CA GLY A 47 7.15 7.82 -1.65
C GLY A 47 5.70 7.38 -1.62
N ILE A 48 5.32 6.42 -0.78
CA ILE A 48 3.96 5.90 -0.77
C ILE A 48 3.03 6.83 -0.02
N GLY A 49 2.10 7.45 -0.75
CA GLY A 49 1.04 8.26 -0.16
C GLY A 49 -0.23 7.44 0.06
N ASN A 50 -1.27 8.13 0.53
CA ASN A 50 -2.51 7.47 0.93
C ASN A 50 -3.21 6.74 -0.24
N VAL A 51 -3.16 7.32 -1.44
CA VAL A 51 -3.75 6.69 -2.61
C VAL A 51 -3.02 5.39 -2.93
N TYR A 52 -1.70 5.44 -3.01
CA TYR A 52 -0.93 4.25 -3.37
C TYR A 52 -0.98 3.18 -2.28
N LYS A 53 -1.09 3.59 -1.01
CA LYS A 53 -1.31 2.63 0.07
C LYS A 53 -2.56 1.79 -0.21
N SER A 54 -3.68 2.44 -0.41
CA SER A 54 -4.95 1.74 -0.60
C SER A 54 -4.94 0.91 -1.88
N GLU A 55 -4.46 1.48 -2.98
CA GLU A 55 -4.48 0.79 -4.27
C GLU A 55 -3.52 -0.39 -4.31
N THR A 56 -2.32 -0.21 -3.76
CA THR A 56 -1.32 -1.28 -3.73
C THR A 56 -1.80 -2.47 -2.91
N LEU A 57 -2.32 -2.21 -1.71
CA LEU A 57 -2.78 -3.30 -0.85
C LEU A 57 -3.98 -4.01 -1.43
N PHE A 58 -4.84 -3.29 -2.16
CA PHE A 58 -5.93 -3.94 -2.89
C PHE A 58 -5.38 -4.88 -3.96
N LEU A 59 -4.46 -4.41 -4.78
CA LEU A 59 -3.93 -5.21 -5.89
C LEU A 59 -3.14 -6.42 -5.39
N GLU A 60 -2.49 -6.30 -4.24
CA GLU A 60 -1.77 -7.41 -3.63
C GLU A 60 -2.66 -8.28 -2.73
N ARG A 61 -3.94 -7.95 -2.61
CA ARG A 61 -4.92 -8.70 -1.85
C ARG A 61 -4.55 -8.84 -0.37
N LEU A 62 -4.03 -7.79 0.21
CA LEU A 62 -3.64 -7.77 1.62
C LEU A 62 -4.57 -6.88 2.43
N ASP A 63 -5.01 -7.40 3.58
CA ASP A 63 -5.79 -6.62 4.54
C ASP A 63 -4.90 -5.52 5.12
N PRO A 64 -5.25 -4.23 4.92
CA PRO A 64 -4.42 -3.13 5.41
C PRO A 64 -4.24 -3.12 6.93
N PHE A 65 -5.12 -3.78 7.65
CA PHE A 65 -5.11 -3.81 9.11
C PHE A 65 -4.41 -5.04 9.66
N SER A 66 -3.91 -5.93 8.79
CA SER A 66 -3.17 -7.10 9.23
C SER A 66 -1.74 -6.71 9.65
N PRO A 67 -1.16 -7.42 10.63
CA PRO A 67 0.20 -7.10 11.07
C PRO A 67 1.23 -7.54 10.03
N VAL A 68 2.32 -6.78 9.94
CA VAL A 68 3.42 -7.10 9.03
C VAL A 68 3.92 -8.52 9.27
N GLY A 69 3.99 -8.94 10.55
CA GLY A 69 4.48 -10.26 10.91
C GLY A 69 3.68 -11.41 10.34
N ALA A 70 2.44 -11.15 9.89
CA ALA A 70 1.60 -12.19 9.29
C ALA A 70 1.97 -12.49 7.84
N HIS A 71 2.87 -11.72 7.24
CA HIS A 71 3.19 -11.82 5.81
C HIS A 71 4.63 -12.24 5.58
N SER A 72 4.86 -13.00 4.52
CA SER A 72 6.20 -13.44 4.14
C SER A 72 7.01 -12.28 3.55
N ASP A 73 8.32 -12.44 3.49
CA ASP A 73 9.19 -11.46 2.85
C ASP A 73 8.81 -11.27 1.38
N GLU A 74 8.44 -12.34 0.69
CA GLU A 74 8.01 -12.26 -0.70
C GLU A 74 6.78 -11.39 -0.86
N ARG A 75 5.81 -11.54 0.05
CA ARG A 75 4.59 -10.73 -0.01
C ARG A 75 4.90 -9.26 0.25
N LEU A 76 5.73 -8.99 1.24
CA LEU A 76 6.14 -7.61 1.54
C LEU A 76 6.90 -6.99 0.38
N ARG A 77 7.81 -7.77 -0.21
CA ARG A 77 8.56 -7.28 -1.37
C ARG A 77 7.62 -6.97 -2.53
N GLY A 78 6.62 -7.82 -2.74
CA GLY A 78 5.60 -7.60 -3.76
C GLY A 78 4.83 -6.31 -3.55
N VAL A 79 4.54 -5.96 -2.29
CA VAL A 79 3.86 -4.70 -1.97
C VAL A 79 4.70 -3.50 -2.41
N PHE A 80 5.98 -3.47 -2.03
CA PHE A 80 6.84 -2.35 -2.40
C PHE A 80 7.11 -2.30 -3.91
N ASP A 81 7.25 -3.46 -4.53
CA ASP A 81 7.42 -3.54 -5.98
C ASP A 81 6.18 -3.00 -6.71
N ARG A 82 5.00 -3.40 -6.25
CA ARG A 82 3.74 -2.92 -6.85
C ARG A 82 3.62 -1.40 -6.68
N ALA A 83 3.93 -0.92 -5.48
CA ALA A 83 3.82 0.51 -5.21
C ALA A 83 4.73 1.31 -6.13
N GLN A 84 5.99 0.89 -6.29
CA GLN A 84 6.91 1.60 -7.16
C GLN A 84 6.47 1.55 -8.62
N ALA A 85 5.90 0.42 -9.06
CA ALA A 85 5.40 0.30 -10.43
C ALA A 85 4.25 1.28 -10.68
N LEU A 86 3.31 1.35 -9.75
CA LEU A 86 2.18 2.30 -9.87
C LEU A 86 2.66 3.75 -9.87
N MET A 87 3.62 4.07 -9.00
CA MET A 87 4.16 5.43 -8.94
C MET A 87 4.88 5.80 -10.23
N ARG A 88 5.64 4.87 -10.81
CA ARG A 88 6.34 5.11 -12.08
C ARG A 88 5.38 5.35 -13.22
N GLU A 89 4.29 4.60 -13.30
CA GLU A 89 3.27 4.80 -14.33
C GLU A 89 2.68 6.19 -14.26
N ASN A 90 2.68 6.81 -13.09
CA ASN A 90 2.04 8.11 -12.87
C ASN A 90 3.01 9.29 -12.85
N LEU A 91 4.30 9.06 -13.10
CA LEU A 91 5.27 10.15 -13.13
C LEU A 91 4.98 11.16 -14.22
N ARG A 92 4.44 10.71 -15.34
CA ARG A 92 4.12 11.58 -16.47
C ARG A 92 2.62 11.67 -16.75
N GLY A 93 1.86 10.82 -16.08
CA GLY A 93 0.44 10.68 -16.34
C GLY A 93 -0.39 11.65 -15.53
N PHE A 94 -1.26 12.33 -16.19
CA PHE A 94 -2.29 13.12 -15.55
C PHE A 94 -3.56 12.97 -16.38
N PRO A 95 -4.65 12.62 -15.74
CA PRO A 95 -4.85 12.40 -14.31
C PRO A 95 -4.25 11.09 -13.82
N ARG A 96 -3.87 11.07 -12.53
CA ARG A 96 -3.32 9.89 -11.91
C ARG A 96 -4.33 8.73 -11.94
N ALA A 97 -3.84 7.53 -12.22
CA ALA A 97 -4.70 6.36 -12.31
C ALA A 97 -3.94 5.10 -11.91
N THR A 98 -4.66 4.16 -11.32
CA THR A 98 -4.15 2.83 -11.03
C THR A 98 -4.99 1.76 -11.73
N ARG A 99 -6.19 2.14 -12.18
CA ARG A 99 -7.09 1.29 -12.95
C ARG A 99 -7.26 1.92 -14.32
N HIS A 100 -6.93 1.17 -15.37
CA HIS A 100 -6.89 1.67 -16.74
C HIS A 100 -8.02 1.13 -17.62
N ALA A 101 -9.01 0.49 -17.01
CA ALA A 101 -10.16 -0.02 -17.75
C ALA A 101 -11.10 1.13 -18.16
N PRO A 102 -11.80 1.00 -19.28
CA PRO A 102 -12.76 2.02 -19.69
C PRO A 102 -13.95 2.07 -18.75
N GLY A 103 -14.46 3.28 -18.52
CA GLY A 103 -15.63 3.51 -17.67
C GLY A 103 -15.30 3.39 -16.18
N GLY A 104 -16.03 4.13 -15.36
CA GLY A 104 -15.88 4.10 -13.92
C GLY A 104 -14.66 4.86 -13.43
N SER A 105 -14.24 4.54 -12.20
CA SER A 105 -13.18 5.24 -11.51
C SER A 105 -11.80 4.88 -12.06
N ARG A 106 -10.87 5.83 -11.93
CA ARG A 106 -9.44 5.60 -12.21
C ARG A 106 -8.76 4.79 -11.12
N TYR A 107 -9.46 4.50 -10.01
CA TYR A 107 -8.93 3.75 -8.88
C TYR A 107 -9.77 2.51 -8.62
N TRP A 108 -9.14 1.52 -8.03
CA TRP A 108 -9.84 0.30 -7.66
C TRP A 108 -10.68 0.47 -6.40
N VAL A 109 -10.13 1.11 -5.38
CA VAL A 109 -10.81 1.28 -4.10
C VAL A 109 -10.78 2.71 -3.58
N TYR A 110 -9.76 3.47 -3.91
CA TYR A 110 -9.58 4.81 -3.32
C TYR A 110 -10.75 5.71 -3.66
N GLY A 111 -11.34 6.29 -2.62
CA GLY A 111 -12.47 7.20 -2.78
C GLY A 111 -13.79 6.53 -3.13
N ARG A 112 -13.87 5.19 -3.04
CA ARG A 112 -15.02 4.44 -3.49
C ARG A 112 -15.82 3.76 -2.39
N SER A 113 -15.74 4.27 -1.16
CA SER A 113 -16.54 3.73 -0.06
C SER A 113 -18.02 3.67 -0.43
N GLY A 114 -18.64 2.54 -0.19
CA GLY A 114 -20.05 2.33 -0.49
C GLY A 114 -20.33 1.85 -1.91
N GLU A 115 -19.32 1.79 -2.77
CA GLU A 115 -19.48 1.32 -4.15
C GLU A 115 -19.08 -0.15 -4.28
N PRO A 116 -19.62 -0.85 -5.29
CA PRO A 116 -19.24 -2.25 -5.47
C PRO A 116 -17.81 -2.38 -6.00
N CYS A 117 -17.09 -3.36 -5.46
CA CYS A 117 -15.75 -3.69 -5.91
C CYS A 117 -15.79 -4.13 -7.37
N PHE A 118 -14.90 -3.58 -8.20
CA PHE A 118 -14.85 -3.96 -9.61
C PHE A 118 -14.45 -5.43 -9.81
N ALA A 119 -13.75 -6.02 -8.86
CA ALA A 119 -13.27 -7.39 -8.98
C ALA A 119 -14.26 -8.42 -8.46
N CYS A 120 -14.98 -8.14 -7.36
CA CYS A 120 -15.82 -9.15 -6.71
C CYS A 120 -17.24 -8.69 -6.38
N GLY A 121 -17.56 -7.42 -6.55
CA GLY A 121 -18.89 -6.88 -6.28
C GLY A 121 -19.19 -6.55 -4.83
N ALA A 122 -18.33 -6.93 -3.89
CA ALA A 122 -18.55 -6.58 -2.49
C ALA A 122 -18.41 -5.07 -2.30
N VAL A 123 -19.07 -4.55 -1.27
CA VAL A 123 -19.05 -3.11 -1.01
C VAL A 123 -17.70 -2.68 -0.46
N ILE A 124 -17.10 -1.69 -1.10
CA ILE A 124 -15.83 -1.09 -0.63
C ILE A 124 -16.08 -0.35 0.67
N GLU A 125 -15.16 -0.51 1.62
CA GLU A 125 -15.24 0.16 2.92
C GLU A 125 -14.10 1.16 3.11
N MET A 126 -14.31 2.10 4.01
CA MET A 126 -13.29 3.03 4.43
C MET A 126 -13.19 2.99 5.95
N ARG A 127 -11.97 2.92 6.46
CA ARG A 127 -11.70 3.03 7.91
C ARG A 127 -10.52 3.94 8.13
N ARG A 128 -10.54 4.63 9.27
CA ARG A 128 -9.39 5.42 9.69
C ARG A 128 -8.30 4.51 10.21
N GLN A 129 -7.05 4.87 9.97
CA GLN A 129 -5.91 4.06 10.32
C GLN A 129 -4.74 4.91 10.77
N GLY A 130 -4.00 4.44 11.79
CA GLY A 130 -2.80 5.09 12.28
C GLY A 130 -3.08 6.31 13.15
N GLU A 131 -2.02 6.87 13.72
CA GLU A 131 -2.12 8.04 14.60
C GLU A 131 -2.67 9.25 13.87
N ALA A 132 -2.32 9.40 12.60
CA ALA A 132 -2.80 10.51 11.78
C ALA A 132 -4.26 10.35 11.36
N GLY A 133 -4.87 9.19 11.62
CA GLY A 133 -6.26 8.94 11.25
C GLY A 133 -6.51 8.97 9.76
N ARG A 134 -5.57 8.49 8.97
CA ARG A 134 -5.70 8.52 7.51
C ARG A 134 -6.77 7.56 7.03
N SER A 135 -7.51 7.97 6.01
CA SER A 135 -8.53 7.11 5.44
C SER A 135 -7.88 5.97 4.66
N THR A 136 -8.37 4.75 4.91
CA THR A 136 -7.91 3.55 4.22
C THR A 136 -9.09 2.91 3.53
N TYR A 137 -9.03 2.80 2.21
CA TYR A 137 -10.09 2.19 1.41
C TYR A 137 -9.70 0.76 1.06
N PHE A 138 -10.64 -0.16 1.17
CA PHE A 138 -10.33 -1.57 0.93
C PHE A 138 -11.60 -2.35 0.60
N CYS A 139 -11.41 -3.50 -0.05
CA CYS A 139 -12.49 -4.44 -0.28
C CYS A 139 -12.39 -5.56 0.76
N PRO A 140 -13.36 -5.67 1.67
CA PRO A 140 -13.25 -6.69 2.73
C PRO A 140 -13.25 -8.12 2.20
N ALA A 141 -13.81 -8.36 1.01
CA ALA A 141 -13.81 -9.69 0.43
C ALA A 141 -12.49 -10.02 -0.25
N CYS A 142 -11.96 -9.11 -1.08
CA CYS A 142 -10.70 -9.35 -1.80
C CYS A 142 -9.50 -9.31 -0.88
N GLN A 143 -9.54 -8.49 0.16
CA GLN A 143 -8.40 -8.23 1.04
C GLN A 143 -8.58 -8.79 2.45
N GLY A 144 -9.60 -9.58 2.66
CA GLY A 144 -9.82 -10.22 3.96
C GLY A 144 -8.76 -11.25 4.26
N PRO A 145 -8.62 -11.62 5.54
CA PRO A 145 -7.70 -12.69 5.89
C PRO A 145 -8.12 -13.98 5.19
N PRO A 146 -7.17 -14.84 4.82
CA PRO A 146 -7.54 -16.13 4.25
C PRO A 146 -8.42 -16.85 5.26
N ARG A 147 -9.53 -17.35 4.79
CA ARG A 147 -10.45 -18.06 5.65
C ARG A 147 -9.79 -19.36 6.08
N SER A 148 -9.67 -19.50 7.39
CA SER A 148 -9.16 -20.73 7.94
C SER A 148 -10.24 -21.81 7.80
N GLY A 149 -9.91 -22.82 7.08
CA GLY A 149 -10.78 -23.97 6.86
C GLY A 149 -11.86 -23.76 5.86
#